data_1179516dc97b01f4cd623d53fe5576c9
#
_entry.id   1179516dc97b01f4cd623d53fe5576c9
#
_cell.length_a   1.000
_cell.length_b   1.000
_cell.length_c   1.000
_cell.angle_alpha   90.00
_cell.angle_beta   90.00
_cell.angle_gamma   90.00
#
_symmetry.space_group_name_H-M   'P 1'
#
loop_
_entity.id
_entity.type
_entity.pdbx_description
1 polymer ?
#
loop_
_entity_poly.entity_id
_entity_poly.type
_entity_poly.pdbx_seq_one_letter_code
_entity_poly.pdbx_strand_id
1 'polypeptide(L)'
;MQQLFGVGRGTMREALKALEVQGLIRLTTGPSGGAVIERVTFDRTFQFLQNYLFFEDITIGDMYALRTILEPEMAALAVPHLGEKEFDALERSIAMSDPREENIQPAAVQRIEDLHFHDILADACPNPLLRFQCRLINRMLETMVVSALHATQEEHRRLGEASWKAHRQILAAARDADVSQVRKLMLAHIVENQRHLDLLQSGLRRRLVLDSDLRLGGAPLPQVRPMRAPAPRTRKGA
;
A
#
# COMPACT_ATOMS: atom_id res chain seq x y z
N MET A 1 -23.10 27.08 -14.76
CA MET A 1 -22.19 27.26 -13.61
C MET A 1 -21.72 28.71 -13.41
N GLN A 2 -21.12 29.39 -14.41
CA GLN A 2 -20.62 30.77 -14.23
C GLN A 2 -21.71 31.74 -13.74
N GLN A 3 -22.89 31.72 -14.32
CA GLN A 3 -24.04 32.54 -13.88
C GLN A 3 -24.53 32.14 -12.49
N LEU A 4 -24.47 30.84 -12.16
CA LEU A 4 -24.92 30.33 -10.85
C LEU A 4 -24.01 30.80 -9.69
N PHE A 5 -22.71 30.89 -9.94
CA PHE A 5 -21.73 31.29 -8.92
C PHE A 5 -21.24 32.74 -9.03
N GLY A 6 -21.69 33.49 -10.04
CA GLY A 6 -21.32 34.89 -10.22
C GLY A 6 -19.82 35.11 -10.49
N VAL A 7 -19.10 34.12 -11.03
CA VAL A 7 -17.66 34.19 -11.25
C VAL A 7 -17.26 34.19 -12.72
N GLY A 8 -16.11 34.79 -13.03
CA GLY A 8 -15.56 34.84 -14.39
C GLY A 8 -15.10 33.44 -14.87
N ARG A 9 -14.96 33.32 -16.22
CA ARG A 9 -14.53 32.04 -16.86
C ARG A 9 -13.17 31.56 -16.36
N GLY A 10 -12.23 32.46 -16.12
CA GLY A 10 -10.90 32.12 -15.59
C GLY A 10 -10.97 31.49 -14.21
N THR A 11 -11.67 32.14 -13.27
CA THR A 11 -11.87 31.68 -11.90
C THR A 11 -12.58 30.32 -11.87
N MET A 12 -13.62 30.15 -12.69
CA MET A 12 -14.32 28.87 -12.80
C MET A 12 -13.39 27.75 -13.28
N ARG A 13 -12.58 28.01 -14.30
CA ARG A 13 -11.64 27.03 -14.84
C ARG A 13 -10.58 26.63 -13.78
N GLU A 14 -10.01 27.58 -13.06
CA GLU A 14 -9.03 27.28 -12.01
C GLU A 14 -9.66 26.51 -10.85
N ALA A 15 -10.88 26.84 -10.44
CA ALA A 15 -11.61 26.09 -9.42
C ALA A 15 -11.88 24.63 -9.86
N LEU A 16 -12.32 24.44 -11.11
CA LEU A 16 -12.55 23.09 -11.65
C LEU A 16 -11.26 22.29 -11.76
N LYS A 17 -10.15 22.90 -12.17
CA LYS A 17 -8.83 22.25 -12.16
C LYS A 17 -8.40 21.83 -10.76
N ALA A 18 -8.60 22.68 -9.76
CA ALA A 18 -8.29 22.34 -8.37
C ALA A 18 -9.09 21.12 -7.89
N LEU A 19 -10.39 21.04 -8.23
CA LEU A 19 -11.22 19.88 -7.92
C LEU A 19 -10.78 18.62 -8.68
N GLU A 20 -10.37 18.75 -9.93
CA GLU A 20 -9.84 17.65 -10.74
C GLU A 20 -8.51 17.12 -10.17
N VAL A 21 -7.61 18.01 -9.77
CA VAL A 21 -6.37 17.63 -9.07
C VAL A 21 -6.66 16.87 -7.78
N GLN A 22 -7.71 17.23 -7.04
CA GLN A 22 -8.15 16.51 -5.85
C GLN A 22 -8.87 15.17 -6.16
N GLY A 23 -9.15 14.89 -7.45
CA GLY A 23 -9.85 13.68 -7.87
C GLY A 23 -11.34 13.67 -7.58
N LEU A 24 -11.93 14.84 -7.28
CA LEU A 24 -13.36 14.99 -6.97
C LEU A 24 -14.23 15.07 -8.23
N ILE A 25 -13.62 15.50 -9.34
CA ILE A 25 -14.26 15.59 -10.64
C ILE A 25 -13.29 15.13 -11.73
N ARG A 26 -13.85 14.78 -12.89
CA ARG A 26 -13.13 14.63 -14.15
C ARG A 26 -13.66 15.66 -15.16
N LEU A 27 -12.74 16.34 -15.85
CA LEU A 27 -13.08 17.27 -16.91
C LEU A 27 -13.05 16.58 -18.26
N THR A 28 -14.13 16.70 -19.02
CA THR A 28 -14.23 16.23 -20.40
C THR A 28 -14.34 17.41 -21.35
N THR A 29 -13.68 17.31 -22.50
CA THR A 29 -13.70 18.34 -23.56
C THR A 29 -14.69 17.96 -24.65
N GLY A 30 -15.10 18.93 -25.48
CA GLY A 30 -16.00 18.73 -26.62
C GLY A 30 -17.38 19.32 -26.42
N PRO A 31 -18.29 19.18 -27.42
CA PRO A 31 -19.62 19.80 -27.40
C PRO A 31 -20.50 19.36 -26.22
N SER A 32 -20.33 18.11 -25.75
CA SER A 32 -20.98 17.56 -24.55
C SER A 32 -20.04 17.49 -23.34
N GLY A 33 -18.90 18.18 -23.40
CA GLY A 33 -17.91 18.21 -22.34
C GLY A 33 -18.38 18.95 -21.09
N GLY A 34 -17.73 18.69 -19.96
CA GLY A 34 -18.08 19.32 -18.68
C GLY A 34 -17.35 18.65 -17.51
N ALA A 35 -17.76 19.03 -16.31
CA ALA A 35 -17.26 18.44 -15.07
C ALA A 35 -18.22 17.32 -14.63
N VAL A 36 -17.67 16.14 -14.41
CA VAL A 36 -18.38 14.97 -13.88
C VAL A 36 -17.82 14.66 -12.49
N ILE A 37 -18.69 14.50 -11.50
CA ILE A 37 -18.30 14.11 -10.14
C ILE A 37 -17.78 12.67 -10.20
N GLU A 38 -16.61 12.44 -9.63
CA GLU A 38 -16.01 11.11 -9.52
C GLU A 38 -15.83 10.70 -8.05
N ARG A 39 -15.82 9.39 -7.85
CA ARG A 39 -15.44 8.84 -6.54
C ARG A 39 -13.92 8.84 -6.42
N VAL A 40 -13.39 9.46 -5.37
CA VAL A 40 -11.96 9.43 -5.10
C VAL A 40 -11.51 7.98 -4.91
N THR A 41 -10.51 7.57 -5.68
CA THR A 41 -9.94 6.22 -5.60
C THR A 41 -8.96 6.09 -4.43
N PHE A 42 -8.69 4.84 -4.04
CA PHE A 42 -7.65 4.55 -3.05
C PHE A 42 -6.28 5.09 -3.49
N ASP A 43 -5.88 4.85 -4.74
CA ASP A 43 -4.58 5.32 -5.27
C ASP A 43 -4.46 6.84 -5.20
N ARG A 44 -5.54 7.56 -5.50
CA ARG A 44 -5.53 9.02 -5.40
C ARG A 44 -5.37 9.48 -3.94
N THR A 45 -6.06 8.83 -3.02
CA THR A 45 -5.92 9.10 -1.58
C THR A 45 -4.50 8.79 -1.11
N PHE A 46 -3.94 7.66 -1.53
CA PHE A 46 -2.58 7.26 -1.20
C PHE A 46 -1.54 8.29 -1.68
N GLN A 47 -1.66 8.81 -2.91
CA GLN A 47 -0.78 9.85 -3.44
C GLN A 47 -0.73 11.10 -2.56
N PHE A 48 -1.87 11.54 -2.00
CA PHE A 48 -1.89 12.68 -1.08
C PHE A 48 -1.23 12.32 0.26
N LEU A 49 -1.50 11.14 0.79
CA LEU A 49 -0.90 10.67 2.03
C LEU A 49 0.61 10.47 1.91
N GLN A 50 1.12 10.02 0.77
CA GLN A 50 2.55 9.88 0.53
C GLN A 50 3.32 11.18 0.77
N ASN A 51 2.74 12.34 0.39
CA ASN A 51 3.39 13.63 0.62
C ASN A 51 3.58 13.94 2.11
N TYR A 52 2.60 13.57 2.95
CA TYR A 52 2.71 13.69 4.40
C TYR A 52 3.69 12.68 4.97
N LEU A 53 3.49 11.40 4.63
CA LEU A 53 4.26 10.27 5.18
C LEU A 53 5.74 10.31 4.78
N PHE A 54 6.08 10.97 3.67
CA PHE A 54 7.47 11.15 3.21
C PHE A 54 8.33 11.92 4.22
N PHE A 55 7.73 12.85 4.96
CA PHE A 55 8.43 13.64 5.97
C PHE A 55 8.46 12.96 7.35
N GLU A 56 7.71 11.89 7.52
CA GLU A 56 7.71 11.09 8.74
C GLU A 56 8.79 10.00 8.66
N ASP A 57 9.49 9.75 9.76
CA ASP A 57 10.50 8.68 9.83
C ASP A 57 9.84 7.32 10.10
N ILE A 58 8.91 6.91 9.22
CA ILE A 58 8.18 5.66 9.35
C ILE A 58 9.10 4.49 9.04
N THR A 59 9.13 3.52 9.93
CA THR A 59 9.91 2.30 9.79
C THR A 59 9.02 1.11 9.39
N ILE A 60 9.63 0.06 8.86
CA ILE A 60 8.92 -1.22 8.64
C ILE A 60 8.40 -1.78 9.98
N GLY A 61 9.15 -1.60 11.08
CA GLY A 61 8.70 -2.00 12.42
C GLY A 61 7.39 -1.34 12.83
N ASP A 62 7.22 -0.02 12.57
CA ASP A 62 5.97 0.70 12.84
C ASP A 62 4.79 0.13 12.06
N MET A 63 5.02 -0.22 10.78
CA MET A 63 3.99 -0.84 9.94
C MET A 63 3.61 -2.23 10.45
N TYR A 64 4.59 -3.07 10.84
CA TYR A 64 4.31 -4.39 11.40
C TYR A 64 3.61 -4.32 12.76
N ALA A 65 3.92 -3.33 13.60
CA ALA A 65 3.19 -3.10 14.84
C ALA A 65 1.70 -2.85 14.58
N LEU A 66 1.36 -2.04 13.57
CA LEU A 66 -0.03 -1.82 13.16
C LEU A 66 -0.66 -3.07 12.53
N ARG A 67 0.06 -3.79 11.67
CA ARG A 67 -0.41 -5.05 11.08
C ARG A 67 -0.80 -6.07 12.14
N THR A 68 0.03 -6.21 13.17
CA THR A 68 -0.21 -7.12 14.30
C THR A 68 -1.53 -6.83 15.03
N ILE A 69 -1.94 -5.56 15.08
CA ILE A 69 -3.18 -5.12 15.73
C ILE A 69 -4.38 -5.26 14.78
N LEU A 70 -4.23 -4.87 13.52
CA LEU A 70 -5.36 -4.67 12.60
C LEU A 70 -5.69 -5.91 11.77
N GLU A 71 -4.69 -6.61 11.23
CA GLU A 71 -4.92 -7.66 10.25
C GLU A 71 -5.55 -8.95 10.81
N PRO A 72 -5.26 -9.40 12.04
CA PRO A 72 -5.96 -10.55 12.61
C PRO A 72 -7.47 -10.31 12.73
N GLU A 73 -7.88 -9.10 13.09
CA GLU A 73 -9.29 -8.73 13.19
C GLU A 73 -9.92 -8.51 11.82
N MET A 74 -9.19 -7.87 10.91
CA MET A 74 -9.60 -7.70 9.51
C MET A 74 -9.88 -9.04 8.85
N ALA A 75 -8.95 -10.00 8.95
CA ALA A 75 -9.08 -11.33 8.37
C ALA A 75 -10.26 -12.11 8.99
N ALA A 76 -10.42 -12.04 10.32
CA ALA A 76 -11.53 -12.67 11.02
C ALA A 76 -12.90 -12.13 10.56
N LEU A 77 -13.00 -10.81 10.37
CA LEU A 77 -14.23 -10.17 9.88
C LEU A 77 -14.48 -10.46 8.39
N ALA A 78 -13.45 -10.75 7.61
CA ALA A 78 -13.57 -11.10 6.20
C ALA A 78 -14.18 -12.49 6.00
N VAL A 79 -13.89 -13.47 6.86
CA VAL A 79 -14.27 -14.89 6.69
C VAL A 79 -15.75 -15.09 6.31
N PRO A 80 -16.74 -14.49 6.99
CA PRO A 80 -18.16 -14.67 6.64
C PRO A 80 -18.56 -14.07 5.28
N HIS A 81 -17.67 -13.30 4.66
CA HIS A 81 -17.91 -12.57 3.40
C HIS A 81 -17.09 -13.13 2.23
N LEU A 82 -16.29 -14.18 2.45
CA LEU A 82 -15.54 -14.86 1.40
C LEU A 82 -16.49 -15.80 0.64
N GLY A 83 -16.55 -15.61 -0.69
CA GLY A 83 -17.22 -16.52 -1.61
C GLY A 83 -16.19 -17.26 -2.46
N GLU A 84 -16.65 -18.10 -3.39
CA GLU A 84 -15.77 -18.88 -4.29
C GLU A 84 -14.83 -17.98 -5.11
N LYS A 85 -15.27 -16.80 -5.50
CA LYS A 85 -14.44 -15.83 -6.24
C LYS A 85 -13.25 -15.36 -5.41
N GLU A 86 -13.47 -15.06 -4.15
CA GLU A 86 -12.43 -14.63 -3.22
C GLU A 86 -11.49 -15.80 -2.88
N PHE A 87 -12.04 -17.00 -2.66
CA PHE A 87 -11.24 -18.21 -2.46
C PHE A 87 -10.36 -18.53 -3.66
N ASP A 88 -10.88 -18.46 -4.88
CA ASP A 88 -10.09 -18.62 -6.11
C ASP A 88 -8.98 -17.57 -6.24
N ALA A 89 -9.25 -16.32 -5.81
CA ALA A 89 -8.25 -15.25 -5.84
C ALA A 89 -7.14 -15.51 -4.82
N LEU A 90 -7.47 -15.95 -3.60
CA LEU A 90 -6.51 -16.33 -2.57
C LEU A 90 -5.63 -17.50 -3.00
N GLU A 91 -6.23 -18.53 -3.63
CA GLU A 91 -5.49 -19.68 -4.16
C GLU A 91 -4.49 -19.27 -5.26
N ARG A 92 -4.91 -18.39 -6.17
CA ARG A 92 -4.01 -17.85 -7.21
C ARG A 92 -2.86 -17.06 -6.61
N SER A 93 -3.13 -16.19 -5.63
CA SER A 93 -2.09 -15.41 -4.95
C SER A 93 -1.08 -16.33 -4.26
N ILE A 94 -1.55 -17.40 -3.57
CA ILE A 94 -0.68 -18.41 -2.95
C ILE A 94 0.14 -19.14 -4.01
N ALA A 95 -0.44 -19.53 -5.15
CA ALA A 95 0.27 -20.21 -6.21
C ALA A 95 1.37 -19.32 -6.82
N MET A 96 1.08 -18.04 -7.06
CA MET A 96 2.06 -17.09 -7.60
C MET A 96 3.20 -16.74 -6.64
N SER A 97 2.99 -16.91 -5.34
CA SER A 97 4.01 -16.71 -4.30
C SER A 97 4.77 -17.97 -3.91
N ASP A 98 4.51 -19.13 -4.55
CA ASP A 98 5.18 -20.40 -4.22
C ASP A 98 6.69 -20.33 -4.53
N PRO A 99 7.57 -20.40 -3.52
CA PRO A 99 9.01 -20.27 -3.72
C PRO A 99 9.67 -21.55 -4.29
N ARG A 100 8.91 -22.62 -4.53
CA ARG A 100 9.40 -23.92 -4.99
C ARG A 100 9.19 -24.15 -6.49
N GLU A 101 8.45 -23.27 -7.16
CA GLU A 101 8.23 -23.39 -8.60
C GLU A 101 9.54 -23.21 -9.37
N GLU A 102 9.77 -24.02 -10.42
CA GLU A 102 10.97 -23.98 -11.26
C GLU A 102 11.14 -22.64 -12.00
N ASN A 103 10.04 -21.95 -12.29
CA ASN A 103 10.01 -20.58 -12.80
C ASN A 103 9.90 -19.58 -11.66
N ILE A 104 10.92 -19.52 -10.80
CA ILE A 104 10.96 -18.59 -9.67
C ILE A 104 10.75 -17.17 -10.16
N GLN A 105 9.61 -16.59 -9.80
CA GLN A 105 9.36 -15.17 -10.01
C GLN A 105 10.42 -14.33 -9.27
N PRO A 106 10.80 -13.15 -9.81
CA PRO A 106 11.70 -12.25 -9.08
C PRO A 106 11.20 -12.03 -7.65
N ALA A 107 12.11 -12.00 -6.68
CA ALA A 107 11.77 -11.85 -5.25
C ALA A 107 10.82 -10.66 -4.98
N ALA A 108 10.91 -9.59 -5.77
CA ALA A 108 10.00 -8.45 -5.70
C ALA A 108 8.56 -8.85 -6.06
N VAL A 109 8.37 -9.66 -7.10
CA VAL A 109 7.03 -10.12 -7.51
C VAL A 109 6.43 -11.05 -6.45
N GLN A 110 7.22 -11.98 -5.93
CA GLN A 110 6.77 -12.86 -4.83
C GLN A 110 6.32 -12.06 -3.60
N ARG A 111 7.02 -10.96 -3.30
CA ARG A 111 6.66 -10.08 -2.18
C ARG A 111 5.38 -9.30 -2.43
N ILE A 112 5.17 -8.83 -3.65
CA ILE A 112 3.94 -8.15 -4.03
C ILE A 112 2.75 -9.12 -3.91
N GLU A 113 2.91 -10.36 -4.38
CA GLU A 113 1.87 -11.37 -4.28
C GLU A 113 1.60 -11.81 -2.84
N ASP A 114 2.63 -11.86 -1.98
CA ASP A 114 2.48 -12.08 -0.54
C ASP A 114 1.59 -11.00 0.10
N LEU A 115 1.80 -9.73 -0.24
CA LEU A 115 0.96 -8.62 0.22
C LEU A 115 -0.44 -8.64 -0.41
N HIS A 116 -0.56 -9.07 -1.67
CA HIS A 116 -1.83 -9.18 -2.37
C HIS A 116 -2.80 -10.16 -1.70
N PHE A 117 -2.30 -11.25 -1.10
CA PHE A 117 -3.11 -12.16 -0.28
C PHE A 117 -3.87 -11.40 0.84
N HIS A 118 -3.20 -10.50 1.52
CA HIS A 118 -3.79 -9.67 2.58
C HIS A 118 -4.80 -8.65 2.02
N ASP A 119 -4.54 -8.11 0.83
CA ASP A 119 -5.46 -7.16 0.19
C ASP A 119 -6.77 -7.82 -0.23
N ILE A 120 -6.73 -9.09 -0.70
CA ILE A 120 -7.94 -9.86 -1.02
C ILE A 120 -8.82 -10.03 0.24
N LEU A 121 -8.21 -10.38 1.37
CA LEU A 121 -8.92 -10.47 2.65
C LEU A 121 -9.47 -9.11 3.09
N ALA A 122 -8.66 -8.05 2.95
CA ALA A 122 -9.09 -6.70 3.28
C ALA A 122 -10.29 -6.25 2.44
N ASP A 123 -10.32 -6.58 1.16
CA ASP A 123 -11.44 -6.22 0.27
C ASP A 123 -12.75 -6.93 0.65
N ALA A 124 -12.67 -8.14 1.21
CA ALA A 124 -13.82 -8.86 1.75
C ALA A 124 -14.27 -8.36 3.14
N CYS A 125 -13.44 -7.58 3.84
CA CYS A 125 -13.77 -7.07 5.17
C CYS A 125 -14.93 -6.06 5.09
N PRO A 126 -16.02 -6.24 5.86
CA PRO A 126 -17.19 -5.35 5.84
C PRO A 126 -16.93 -3.97 6.45
N ASN A 127 -15.89 -3.82 7.29
CA ASN A 127 -15.53 -2.54 7.89
C ASN A 127 -14.67 -1.71 6.91
N PRO A 128 -15.22 -0.63 6.30
CA PRO A 128 -14.52 0.11 5.27
C PRO A 128 -13.28 0.86 5.80
N LEU A 129 -13.27 1.24 7.07
CA LEU A 129 -12.12 1.94 7.66
C LEU A 129 -10.98 0.96 7.95
N LEU A 130 -11.29 -0.21 8.49
CA LEU A 130 -10.29 -1.25 8.73
C LEU A 130 -9.68 -1.75 7.42
N ARG A 131 -10.51 -2.00 6.39
CA ARG A 131 -10.06 -2.29 5.03
C ARG A 131 -9.11 -1.22 4.49
N PHE A 132 -9.49 0.05 4.61
CA PHE A 132 -8.65 1.17 4.16
C PHE A 132 -7.29 1.18 4.86
N GLN A 133 -7.25 1.01 6.19
CA GLN A 133 -6.00 1.02 6.96
C GLN A 133 -5.09 -0.16 6.59
N CYS A 134 -5.62 -1.37 6.45
CA CYS A 134 -4.82 -2.53 6.06
C CYS A 134 -4.23 -2.35 4.66
N ARG A 135 -5.02 -1.92 3.69
CA ARG A 135 -4.54 -1.64 2.33
C ARG A 135 -3.51 -0.51 2.28
N LEU A 136 -3.68 0.53 3.12
CA LEU A 136 -2.70 1.62 3.24
C LEU A 136 -1.34 1.09 3.68
N ILE A 137 -1.32 0.27 4.73
CA ILE A 137 -0.09 -0.31 5.27
C ILE A 137 0.56 -1.25 4.25
N ASN A 138 -0.22 -2.10 3.58
CA ASN A 138 0.27 -3.00 2.55
C ASN A 138 0.90 -2.23 1.37
N ARG A 139 0.25 -1.16 0.92
CA ARG A 139 0.78 -0.31 -0.16
C ARG A 139 2.07 0.41 0.26
N MET A 140 2.19 0.85 1.51
CA MET A 140 3.43 1.40 2.05
C MET A 140 4.55 0.36 2.09
N LEU A 141 4.25 -0.85 2.55
CA LEU A 141 5.21 -1.96 2.56
C LEU A 141 5.67 -2.34 1.16
N GLU A 142 4.76 -2.41 0.20
CA GLU A 142 5.07 -2.68 -1.20
C GLU A 142 6.12 -1.69 -1.73
N THR A 143 5.94 -0.38 -1.51
CA THR A 143 6.88 0.64 -1.96
C THR A 143 8.24 0.54 -1.26
N MET A 144 8.28 0.15 0.00
CA MET A 144 9.53 0.00 0.77
C MET A 144 10.24 -1.32 0.47
N VAL A 145 9.53 -2.42 0.31
CA VAL A 145 10.08 -3.76 0.08
C VAL A 145 10.67 -3.88 -1.32
N VAL A 146 10.02 -3.31 -2.33
CA VAL A 146 10.56 -3.29 -3.71
C VAL A 146 11.90 -2.55 -3.78
N SER A 147 12.08 -1.50 -2.98
CA SER A 147 13.35 -0.75 -2.89
C SER A 147 14.42 -1.46 -2.05
N ALA A 148 14.09 -2.57 -1.36
CA ALA A 148 14.84 -3.16 -0.26
C ALA A 148 15.62 -4.44 -0.61
N LEU A 149 15.82 -4.78 -1.86
CA LEU A 149 16.36 -6.06 -2.35
C LEU A 149 17.86 -6.28 -2.09
N HIS A 150 18.34 -6.08 -0.86
CA HIS A 150 19.72 -6.43 -0.50
C HIS A 150 19.86 -7.76 0.26
N ALA A 151 18.75 -8.48 0.51
CA ALA A 151 18.79 -9.81 1.11
C ALA A 151 19.33 -10.83 0.10
N THR A 152 19.98 -11.87 0.60
CA THR A 152 20.43 -13.00 -0.22
C THR A 152 19.23 -13.76 -0.80
N GLN A 153 19.45 -14.48 -1.90
CA GLN A 153 18.39 -15.32 -2.50
C GLN A 153 17.86 -16.37 -1.50
N GLU A 154 18.74 -16.92 -0.65
CA GLU A 154 18.35 -17.91 0.36
C GLU A 154 17.46 -17.29 1.46
N GLU A 155 17.76 -16.07 1.91
CA GLU A 155 16.92 -15.36 2.88
C GLU A 155 15.53 -15.03 2.29
N HIS A 156 15.48 -14.61 1.03
CA HIS A 156 14.21 -14.41 0.33
C HIS A 156 13.41 -15.71 0.22
N ARG A 157 14.06 -16.83 -0.11
CA ARG A 157 13.41 -18.13 -0.21
C ARG A 157 12.83 -18.58 1.13
N ARG A 158 13.59 -18.48 2.23
CA ARG A 158 13.12 -18.86 3.57
C ARG A 158 11.91 -18.08 4.02
N LEU A 159 11.93 -16.77 3.82
CA LEU A 159 10.81 -15.91 4.16
C LEU A 159 9.58 -16.23 3.29
N GLY A 160 9.79 -16.44 1.97
CA GLY A 160 8.73 -16.85 1.05
C GLY A 160 8.09 -18.18 1.44
N GLU A 161 8.88 -19.19 1.82
CA GLU A 161 8.36 -20.48 2.29
C GLU A 161 7.53 -20.36 3.58
N ALA A 162 7.95 -19.54 4.52
CA ALA A 162 7.22 -19.30 5.77
C ALA A 162 5.86 -18.64 5.49
N SER A 163 5.84 -17.57 4.68
CA SER A 163 4.62 -16.87 4.27
C SER A 163 3.68 -17.80 3.50
N TRP A 164 4.20 -18.51 2.50
CA TRP A 164 3.41 -19.44 1.69
C TRP A 164 2.73 -20.53 2.52
N LYS A 165 3.43 -21.13 3.51
CA LYS A 165 2.86 -22.11 4.44
C LYS A 165 1.76 -21.48 5.30
N ALA A 166 2.01 -20.29 5.84
CA ALA A 166 1.04 -19.58 6.66
C ALA A 166 -0.24 -19.21 5.89
N HIS A 167 -0.11 -18.69 4.67
CA HIS A 167 -1.25 -18.35 3.83
C HIS A 167 -2.11 -19.57 3.51
N ARG A 168 -1.51 -20.73 3.22
CA ARG A 168 -2.26 -21.98 3.03
C ARG A 168 -3.03 -22.40 4.26
N GLN A 169 -2.45 -22.24 5.45
CA GLN A 169 -3.15 -22.57 6.71
C GLN A 169 -4.30 -21.60 6.98
N ILE A 170 -4.09 -20.31 6.73
CA ILE A 170 -5.12 -19.28 6.88
C ILE A 170 -6.27 -19.56 5.91
N LEU A 171 -5.96 -19.87 4.64
CA LEU A 171 -6.97 -20.22 3.64
C LEU A 171 -7.78 -21.47 4.03
N ALA A 172 -7.13 -22.52 4.53
CA ALA A 172 -7.81 -23.73 4.99
C ALA A 172 -8.78 -23.41 6.14
N ALA A 173 -8.32 -22.68 7.17
CA ALA A 173 -9.16 -22.25 8.28
C ALA A 173 -10.33 -21.34 7.83
N ALA A 174 -10.11 -20.49 6.81
CA ALA A 174 -11.15 -19.64 6.25
C ALA A 174 -12.22 -20.47 5.49
N ARG A 175 -11.81 -21.50 4.75
CA ARG A 175 -12.74 -22.44 4.10
C ARG A 175 -13.58 -23.23 5.10
N ASP A 176 -13.00 -23.58 6.26
CA ASP A 176 -13.69 -24.23 7.37
C ASP A 176 -14.54 -23.25 8.19
N ALA A 177 -14.59 -21.98 7.80
CA ALA A 177 -15.25 -20.87 8.51
C ALA A 177 -14.79 -20.74 9.99
N ASP A 178 -13.59 -21.20 10.33
CA ASP A 178 -13.01 -21.07 11.67
C ASP A 178 -12.38 -19.69 11.86
N VAL A 179 -13.24 -18.72 12.18
CA VAL A 179 -12.88 -17.31 12.43
C VAL A 179 -11.81 -17.18 13.53
N SER A 180 -11.89 -18.01 14.58
CA SER A 180 -10.93 -17.98 15.69
C SER A 180 -9.54 -18.40 15.24
N GLN A 181 -9.47 -19.49 14.45
CA GLN A 181 -8.23 -20.01 13.93
C GLN A 181 -7.62 -19.05 12.89
N VAL A 182 -8.43 -18.44 12.01
CA VAL A 182 -7.96 -17.42 11.05
C VAL A 182 -7.29 -16.26 11.79
N ARG A 183 -7.93 -15.72 12.84
CA ARG A 183 -7.35 -14.63 13.65
C ARG A 183 -6.00 -15.03 14.25
N LYS A 184 -5.93 -16.21 14.83
CA LYS A 184 -4.70 -16.74 15.47
C LYS A 184 -3.58 -16.96 14.46
N LEU A 185 -3.89 -17.57 13.33
CA LEU A 185 -2.90 -17.85 12.28
C LEU A 185 -2.40 -16.57 11.63
N MET A 186 -3.28 -15.59 11.38
CA MET A 186 -2.89 -14.28 10.85
C MET A 186 -1.93 -13.57 11.80
N LEU A 187 -2.24 -13.52 13.10
CA LEU A 187 -1.35 -12.93 14.10
C LEU A 187 0.03 -13.61 14.10
N ALA A 188 0.07 -14.94 14.12
CA ALA A 188 1.31 -15.70 14.11
C ALA A 188 2.14 -15.42 12.84
N HIS A 189 1.49 -15.37 11.68
CA HIS A 189 2.11 -15.06 10.40
C HIS A 189 2.76 -13.66 10.39
N ILE A 190 2.04 -12.63 10.85
CA ILE A 190 2.56 -11.25 10.88
C ILE A 190 3.77 -11.15 11.83
N VAL A 191 3.70 -11.75 13.03
CA VAL A 191 4.78 -11.75 14.01
C VAL A 191 6.02 -12.48 13.46
N GLU A 192 5.84 -13.60 12.78
CA GLU A 192 6.96 -14.35 12.19
C GLU A 192 7.63 -13.59 11.05
N ASN A 193 6.85 -12.96 10.17
CA ASN A 193 7.38 -12.11 9.10
C ASN A 193 8.16 -10.91 9.67
N GLN A 194 7.67 -10.28 10.74
CA GLN A 194 8.39 -9.20 11.41
C GLN A 194 9.76 -9.67 11.89
N ARG A 195 9.84 -10.81 12.58
CA ARG A 195 11.11 -11.37 13.07
C ARG A 195 12.12 -11.59 11.95
N HIS A 196 11.67 -12.15 10.82
CA HIS A 196 12.54 -12.35 9.66
C HIS A 196 13.06 -11.03 9.08
N LEU A 197 12.22 -10.01 9.01
CA LEU A 197 12.62 -8.69 8.50
C LEU A 197 13.56 -7.96 9.44
N ASP A 198 13.37 -8.05 10.76
CA ASP A 198 14.26 -7.47 11.75
C ASP A 198 15.68 -8.05 11.62
N LEU A 199 15.81 -9.35 11.35
CA LEU A 199 17.08 -10.00 11.09
C LEU A 199 17.77 -9.48 9.82
N LEU A 200 16.99 -9.18 8.78
CA LEU A 200 17.49 -8.66 7.50
C LEU A 200 17.84 -7.15 7.56
N GLN A 201 17.27 -6.40 8.51
CA GLN A 201 17.37 -4.94 8.57
C GLN A 201 18.43 -4.41 9.54
N SER A 202 19.21 -5.23 10.22
CA SER A 202 20.21 -4.78 11.20
C SER A 202 21.25 -3.76 10.67
N GLY A 203 21.12 -3.30 9.42
CA GLY A 203 21.99 -2.31 8.77
C GLY A 203 21.31 -1.16 8.03
N LEU A 204 19.97 -1.08 7.91
CA LEU A 204 19.35 -0.14 6.96
C LEU A 204 18.16 0.61 7.57
N ARG A 205 18.37 1.88 7.93
CA ARG A 205 17.27 2.85 8.08
C ARG A 205 16.70 3.15 6.69
N ARG A 206 15.45 2.75 6.42
CA ARG A 206 14.80 3.01 5.13
C ARG A 206 13.63 3.95 5.32
N ARG A 207 13.63 4.99 4.50
CA ARG A 207 12.52 5.94 4.37
C ARG A 207 11.59 5.48 3.24
N LEU A 208 10.33 5.85 3.37
CA LEU A 208 9.36 5.72 2.29
C LEU A 208 9.92 6.41 1.03
N VAL A 209 9.94 5.70 -0.09
CA VAL A 209 10.33 6.29 -1.38
C VAL A 209 9.05 6.81 -2.04
N LEU A 210 9.08 8.07 -2.48
CA LEU A 210 7.98 8.60 -3.31
C LEU A 210 7.95 7.82 -4.61
N ASP A 211 6.74 7.38 -4.98
CA ASP A 211 6.51 6.76 -6.27
C ASP A 211 6.86 7.76 -7.38
N SER A 212 7.99 7.52 -8.06
CA SER A 212 8.48 8.39 -9.13
C SER A 212 7.62 8.31 -10.40
N ASP A 213 6.66 7.39 -10.46
CA ASP A 213 5.74 7.22 -11.58
C ASP A 213 4.55 8.19 -11.58
N LEU A 214 4.55 9.19 -10.71
CA LEU A 214 3.73 10.39 -10.85
C LEU A 214 4.15 11.14 -12.14
N ARG A 215 3.88 10.53 -13.29
CA ARG A 215 3.97 11.18 -14.59
C ARG A 215 2.82 12.18 -14.71
N LEU A 216 3.05 13.39 -14.21
CA LEU A 216 2.33 14.56 -14.68
C LEU A 216 2.70 14.74 -16.15
N GLY A 217 1.94 14.13 -17.07
CA GLY A 217 2.00 14.41 -18.49
C GLY A 217 3.36 14.20 -19.16
N GLY A 218 3.97 13.02 -19.06
CA GLY A 218 4.96 12.55 -20.04
C GLY A 218 6.35 13.18 -20.05
N ALA A 219 6.71 14.12 -19.17
CA ALA A 219 8.06 14.68 -19.08
C ALA A 219 8.76 14.22 -17.80
N PRO A 220 10.05 13.80 -17.87
CA PRO A 220 10.82 13.51 -16.67
C PRO A 220 10.99 14.79 -15.85
N LEU A 221 10.71 14.72 -14.54
CA LEU A 221 10.97 15.83 -13.63
C LEU A 221 12.45 16.20 -13.67
N PRO A 222 12.81 17.52 -13.70
CA PRO A 222 14.18 17.95 -13.58
C PRO A 222 14.74 17.49 -12.23
N GLN A 223 15.96 16.95 -12.25
CA GLN A 223 16.64 16.54 -11.01
C GLN A 223 16.77 17.76 -10.08
N VAL A 224 16.01 17.74 -8.98
CA VAL A 224 16.10 18.76 -7.94
C VAL A 224 17.43 18.56 -7.22
N ARG A 225 18.35 19.51 -7.36
CA ARG A 225 19.56 19.53 -6.54
C ARG A 225 19.15 19.61 -5.06
N PRO A 226 19.74 18.81 -4.17
CA PRO A 226 19.43 18.89 -2.75
C PRO A 226 19.69 20.32 -2.26
N MET A 227 18.69 20.93 -1.65
CA MET A 227 18.86 22.23 -1.00
C MET A 227 19.90 22.06 0.11
N ARG A 228 20.96 22.87 0.04
CA ARG A 228 21.92 22.97 1.15
C ARG A 228 21.17 23.35 2.42
N ALA A 229 21.36 22.57 3.47
CA ALA A 229 20.87 22.92 4.78
C ALA A 229 21.34 24.34 5.14
N PRO A 230 20.48 25.22 5.71
CA PRO A 230 20.90 26.53 6.15
C PRO A 230 21.98 26.37 7.21
N ALA A 231 23.07 27.13 7.07
CA ALA A 231 24.15 27.15 8.05
C ALA A 231 23.62 27.52 9.46
N PRO A 232 24.14 26.88 10.51
CA PRO A 232 23.72 27.21 11.87
C PRO A 232 23.97 28.71 12.16
N ARG A 233 22.91 29.41 12.59
CA ARG A 233 23.02 30.79 13.03
C ARG A 233 23.92 30.85 14.26
N THR A 234 25.14 31.37 14.11
CA THR A 234 25.99 31.73 15.25
C THR A 234 25.29 32.82 16.05
N ARG A 235 24.85 32.49 17.26
CA ARG A 235 24.49 33.54 18.24
C ARG A 235 25.74 34.38 18.54
N LYS A 236 25.78 35.60 18.01
CA LYS A 236 26.72 36.63 18.55
C LYS A 236 26.21 37.00 19.94
N GLY A 237 27.06 36.76 20.92
CA GLY A 237 26.81 37.17 22.27
C GLY A 237 26.78 38.72 22.42
N ALA A 238 25.95 39.17 23.31
CA ALA A 238 26.09 40.40 24.04
C ALA A 238 26.08 40.04 25.52
#